data_47c7f8ce59623132c0a9e46bfd09b950
#
_entry.id   47c7f8ce59623132c0a9e46bfd09b950
#
_cell.length_a   1.000
_cell.length_b   1.000
_cell.length_c   1.000
_cell.angle_alpha   90.00
_cell.angle_beta   90.00
_cell.angle_gamma   90.00
#
_symmetry.space_group_name_H-M   'P 1'
#
loop_
_entity.id
_entity.type
_entity.pdbx_description
1 polymer ?
#
loop_
_entity_poly.entity_id
_entity_poly.type
_entity_poly.pdbx_seq_one_letter_code
_entity_poly.pdbx_strand_id
1 'polypeptide(L)'
;MSNVNVVEILKECDALLEGHFLLSSGKHSNRYVQCAKVLRFPNQAKKVLSTVVDQIKDLGIDLVVGPAMGGVIVSYELGRQLGKESVFTERKDGEMQLRRGFEVKPGAKIIIAEDVVTTGKSTIETKKALEALGGEVIGVACIADRTNHDIGMPIYSAIKLDIQVYEADGCPLCEAGEIDLIKPGSREFKELGM
;
A
#
# COMPACT_ATOMS: atom_id res chain seq x y z
N MET A 1 24.30 0.46 -9.07
CA MET A 1 22.90 0.28 -8.61
C MET A 1 22.48 -1.14 -8.98
N SER A 2 22.24 -2.01 -8.01
CA SER A 2 21.74 -3.36 -8.28
C SER A 2 20.32 -3.21 -8.85
N ASN A 3 20.10 -3.77 -10.02
CA ASN A 3 18.78 -3.71 -10.67
C ASN A 3 17.84 -4.63 -9.87
N VAL A 4 17.07 -4.04 -8.95
CA VAL A 4 16.11 -4.77 -8.11
C VAL A 4 14.91 -5.13 -8.96
N ASN A 5 14.70 -6.43 -9.22
CA ASN A 5 13.49 -6.90 -9.89
C ASN A 5 12.35 -7.05 -8.86
N VAL A 6 11.59 -5.97 -8.68
CA VAL A 6 10.48 -5.93 -7.70
C VAL A 6 9.43 -7.00 -8.00
N VAL A 7 9.07 -7.20 -9.27
CA VAL A 7 8.05 -8.20 -9.68
C VAL A 7 8.46 -9.61 -9.26
N GLU A 8 9.71 -9.98 -9.50
CA GLU A 8 10.24 -11.30 -9.15
C GLU A 8 10.21 -11.51 -7.63
N ILE A 9 10.68 -10.52 -6.85
CA ILE A 9 10.62 -10.59 -5.38
C ILE A 9 9.19 -10.75 -4.88
N LEU A 10 8.23 -10.01 -5.45
CA LEU A 10 6.83 -10.12 -5.05
C LEU A 10 6.23 -11.50 -5.39
N LYS A 11 6.60 -12.08 -6.54
CA LYS A 11 6.19 -13.44 -6.93
C LYS A 11 6.82 -14.51 -6.03
N GLU A 12 8.11 -14.45 -5.77
CA GLU A 12 8.83 -15.37 -4.87
C GLU A 12 8.26 -15.38 -3.43
N CYS A 13 7.72 -14.23 -3.00
CA CYS A 13 7.08 -14.10 -1.69
C CYS A 13 5.58 -14.41 -1.69
N ASP A 14 5.01 -14.88 -2.80
CA ASP A 14 3.56 -15.01 -3.02
C ASP A 14 2.77 -13.71 -2.75
N ALA A 15 3.44 -12.57 -2.85
CA ALA A 15 2.82 -11.25 -2.65
C ALA A 15 2.11 -10.74 -3.91
N LEU A 16 2.51 -11.21 -5.08
CA LEU A 16 1.85 -10.98 -6.37
C LEU A 16 1.47 -12.33 -6.99
N LEU A 17 0.18 -12.55 -7.13
CA LEU A 17 -0.38 -13.76 -7.75
C LEU A 17 -1.02 -13.40 -9.10
N GLU A 18 -0.88 -14.29 -10.07
CA GLU A 18 -1.57 -14.26 -11.37
C GLU A 18 -2.54 -15.43 -11.44
N GLY A 19 -3.76 -15.21 -11.92
CA GLY A 19 -4.81 -16.23 -11.96
C GLY A 19 -6.20 -15.61 -12.04
N HIS A 20 -7.21 -16.28 -11.49
CA HIS A 20 -8.59 -15.82 -11.46
C HIS A 20 -9.03 -15.63 -9.99
N PHE A 21 -9.26 -14.39 -9.59
CA PHE A 21 -9.47 -14.06 -8.19
C PHE A 21 -10.80 -13.36 -7.93
N LEU A 22 -11.50 -13.80 -6.89
CA LEU A 22 -12.69 -13.13 -6.37
C LEU A 22 -12.26 -12.07 -5.35
N LEU A 23 -12.56 -10.81 -5.64
CA LEU A 23 -12.29 -9.67 -4.77
C LEU A 23 -13.39 -9.53 -3.70
N SER A 24 -13.08 -8.80 -2.62
CA SER A 24 -14.06 -8.52 -1.55
C SER A 24 -15.27 -7.68 -2.00
N SER A 25 -15.16 -7.02 -3.14
CA SER A 25 -16.25 -6.29 -3.80
C SER A 25 -17.21 -7.19 -4.59
N GLY A 26 -16.93 -8.49 -4.71
CA GLY A 26 -17.66 -9.42 -5.58
C GLY A 26 -17.17 -9.43 -7.02
N LYS A 27 -16.27 -8.52 -7.40
CA LYS A 27 -15.68 -8.46 -8.75
C LYS A 27 -14.56 -9.47 -8.88
N HIS A 28 -14.22 -9.80 -10.12
CA HIS A 28 -13.14 -10.71 -10.47
C HIS A 28 -11.89 -9.94 -10.91
N SER A 29 -10.72 -10.60 -10.81
CA SER A 29 -9.46 -10.01 -11.22
C SER A 29 -8.49 -11.05 -11.72
N ASN A 30 -7.63 -10.66 -12.69
CA ASN A 30 -6.56 -11.52 -13.20
C ASN A 30 -5.29 -11.51 -12.33
N ARG A 31 -5.23 -10.64 -11.33
CA ARG A 31 -4.09 -10.52 -10.41
C ARG A 31 -4.56 -10.21 -9.00
N TYR A 32 -3.78 -10.66 -8.02
CA TYR A 32 -4.00 -10.33 -6.61
C TYR A 32 -2.70 -9.92 -5.94
N VAL A 33 -2.75 -8.86 -5.14
CA VAL A 33 -1.59 -8.36 -4.39
C VAL A 33 -1.88 -8.36 -2.91
N GLN A 34 -0.96 -8.96 -2.13
CA GLN A 34 -0.99 -9.00 -0.67
C GLN A 34 0.40 -8.66 -0.11
N CYS A 35 0.69 -7.39 0.04
CA CYS A 35 2.02 -6.91 0.45
C CYS A 35 2.47 -7.40 1.83
N ALA A 36 1.55 -7.77 2.72
CA ALA A 36 1.91 -8.42 3.99
C ALA A 36 2.79 -9.67 3.80
N LYS A 37 2.68 -10.36 2.66
CA LYS A 37 3.49 -11.53 2.36
C LYS A 37 4.96 -11.22 2.07
N VAL A 38 5.29 -10.11 1.42
CA VAL A 38 6.67 -9.66 1.25
C VAL A 38 7.19 -8.99 2.52
N LEU A 39 6.33 -8.27 3.26
CA LEU A 39 6.70 -7.60 4.50
C LEU A 39 7.08 -8.57 5.63
N ARG A 40 6.63 -9.82 5.59
CA ARG A 40 7.08 -10.87 6.53
C ARG A 40 8.56 -11.26 6.38
N PHE A 41 9.18 -10.89 5.25
CA PHE A 41 10.61 -11.14 4.97
C PHE A 41 11.39 -9.82 4.98
N PRO A 42 11.98 -9.39 6.11
CA PRO A 42 12.62 -8.07 6.23
C PRO A 42 13.67 -7.78 5.14
N ASN A 43 14.46 -8.78 4.76
CA ASN A 43 15.47 -8.61 3.71
C ASN A 43 14.86 -8.35 2.32
N GLN A 44 13.72 -8.95 2.00
CA GLN A 44 13.03 -8.71 0.74
C GLN A 44 12.29 -7.37 0.78
N ALA A 45 11.62 -7.06 1.89
CA ALA A 45 10.99 -5.76 2.13
C ALA A 45 12.01 -4.62 1.98
N LYS A 46 13.22 -4.77 2.58
CA LYS A 46 14.32 -3.83 2.42
C LYS A 46 14.68 -3.59 0.95
N LYS A 47 14.85 -4.67 0.15
CA LYS A 47 15.19 -4.56 -1.28
C LYS A 47 14.09 -3.85 -2.07
N VAL A 48 12.84 -4.24 -1.87
CA VAL A 48 11.71 -3.62 -2.55
C VAL A 48 11.60 -2.14 -2.18
N LEU A 49 11.64 -1.80 -0.90
CA LEU A 49 11.51 -0.42 -0.44
C LEU A 49 12.74 0.45 -0.75
N SER A 50 13.92 -0.12 -0.99
CA SER A 50 15.07 0.65 -1.46
C SER A 50 14.82 1.33 -2.81
N THR A 51 13.99 0.75 -3.68
CA THR A 51 13.60 1.36 -4.95
C THR A 51 12.70 2.58 -4.77
N VAL A 52 11.93 2.60 -3.68
CA VAL A 52 11.12 3.76 -3.28
C VAL A 52 12.00 4.82 -2.63
N VAL A 53 12.93 4.41 -1.76
CA VAL A 53 13.91 5.32 -1.13
C VAL A 53 14.70 6.09 -2.19
N ASP A 54 15.12 5.44 -3.27
CA ASP A 54 15.84 6.11 -4.37
C ASP A 54 15.03 7.23 -5.05
N GLN A 55 13.68 7.15 -5.01
CA GLN A 55 12.79 8.18 -5.56
C GLN A 55 12.57 9.36 -4.60
N ILE A 56 12.66 9.13 -3.28
CA ILE A 56 12.22 10.11 -2.28
C ILE A 56 13.34 10.69 -1.42
N LYS A 57 14.55 10.13 -1.43
CA LYS A 57 15.67 10.50 -0.54
C LYS A 57 16.06 11.99 -0.61
N ASP A 58 15.85 12.64 -1.77
CA ASP A 58 16.24 14.02 -2.00
C ASP A 58 15.09 15.03 -1.82
N LEU A 59 13.90 14.56 -1.32
CA LEU A 59 12.72 15.41 -1.13
C LEU A 59 12.74 16.24 0.17
N GLY A 60 13.76 16.09 1.00
CA GLY A 60 13.86 16.82 2.26
C GLY A 60 12.85 16.36 3.32
N ILE A 61 12.54 15.07 3.35
CA ILE A 61 11.60 14.47 4.30
C ILE A 61 12.10 14.64 5.74
N ASP A 62 11.22 15.06 6.65
CA ASP A 62 11.47 15.15 8.07
C ASP A 62 10.87 13.97 8.85
N LEU A 63 9.71 13.46 8.41
CA LEU A 63 8.95 12.44 9.12
C LEU A 63 8.30 11.46 8.13
N VAL A 64 8.33 10.18 8.48
CA VAL A 64 7.60 9.12 7.75
C VAL A 64 6.42 8.66 8.58
N VAL A 65 5.22 8.61 8.02
CA VAL A 65 4.00 8.25 8.75
C VAL A 65 3.24 7.15 8.04
N GLY A 66 3.01 6.02 8.70
CA GLY A 66 2.23 4.91 8.16
C GLY A 66 0.84 4.80 8.79
N PRO A 67 -0.26 4.73 8.02
CA PRO A 67 -1.54 4.35 8.57
C PRO A 67 -1.55 2.87 8.98
N ALA A 68 -2.07 2.59 10.17
CA ALA A 68 -2.17 1.21 10.65
C ALA A 68 -3.17 0.41 9.79
N MET A 69 -2.83 -0.85 9.50
CA MET A 69 -1.70 -1.65 9.97
C MET A 69 -0.58 -1.82 8.93
N GLY A 70 -0.88 -1.98 7.63
CA GLY A 70 0.12 -2.26 6.58
C GLY A 70 1.20 -1.19 6.51
N GLY A 71 0.80 0.06 6.58
CA GLY A 71 1.69 1.22 6.55
C GLY A 71 2.70 1.29 7.70
N VAL A 72 2.42 0.68 8.85
CA VAL A 72 3.33 0.71 10.02
C VAL A 72 4.68 0.05 9.69
N ILE A 73 4.65 -1.12 9.06
CA ILE A 73 5.89 -1.84 8.72
C ILE A 73 6.64 -1.10 7.60
N VAL A 74 5.89 -0.59 6.61
CA VAL A 74 6.47 0.16 5.49
C VAL A 74 7.11 1.46 5.99
N SER A 75 6.43 2.21 6.86
CA SER A 75 6.97 3.47 7.42
C SER A 75 8.22 3.22 8.26
N TYR A 76 8.24 2.17 9.08
CA TYR A 76 9.41 1.81 9.87
C TYR A 76 10.62 1.51 8.97
N GLU A 77 10.45 0.71 7.93
CA GLU A 77 11.54 0.35 7.03
C GLU A 77 12.01 1.54 6.19
N LEU A 78 11.10 2.37 5.69
CA LEU A 78 11.47 3.61 4.98
C LEU A 78 12.20 4.58 5.89
N GLY A 79 11.68 4.81 7.11
CA GLY A 79 12.34 5.65 8.12
C GLY A 79 13.75 5.17 8.44
N ARG A 80 13.92 3.85 8.63
CA ARG A 80 15.22 3.23 8.86
C ARG A 80 16.19 3.47 7.70
N GLN A 81 15.75 3.30 6.44
CA GLN A 81 16.61 3.49 5.26
C GLN A 81 16.94 4.97 5.01
N LEU A 82 16.01 5.88 5.28
CA LEU A 82 16.18 7.32 5.14
C LEU A 82 16.91 7.97 6.32
N GLY A 83 17.07 7.26 7.46
CA GLY A 83 17.58 7.81 8.70
C GLY A 83 16.63 8.87 9.30
N LYS A 84 15.31 8.66 9.17
CA LYS A 84 14.26 9.58 9.61
C LYS A 84 13.38 8.93 10.67
N GLU A 85 12.77 9.78 11.50
CA GLU A 85 11.75 9.36 12.45
C GLU A 85 10.56 8.73 11.70
N SER A 86 10.01 7.66 12.27
CA SER A 86 8.86 6.96 11.75
C SER A 86 7.82 6.77 12.84
N VAL A 87 6.59 7.19 12.55
CA VAL A 87 5.43 7.06 13.42
C VAL A 87 4.25 6.50 12.63
N PHE A 88 3.11 6.30 13.29
CA PHE A 88 1.93 5.79 12.62
C PHE A 88 0.65 6.46 13.11
N THR A 89 -0.33 6.52 12.22
CA THR A 89 -1.71 6.86 12.54
C THR A 89 -2.54 5.61 12.70
N GLU A 90 -3.57 5.68 13.55
CA GLU A 90 -4.51 4.60 13.77
C GLU A 90 -5.95 5.12 13.73
N ARG A 91 -6.87 4.25 13.34
CA ARG A 91 -8.30 4.62 13.30
C ARG A 91 -8.90 4.51 14.69
N LYS A 92 -9.47 5.62 15.16
CA LYS A 92 -10.25 5.67 16.40
C LYS A 92 -11.55 6.40 16.12
N ASP A 93 -12.66 5.84 16.56
CA ASP A 93 -14.01 6.40 16.40
C ASP A 93 -14.35 6.76 14.93
N GLY A 94 -13.83 5.95 13.98
CA GLY A 94 -14.04 6.13 12.55
C GLY A 94 -13.05 7.08 11.86
N GLU A 95 -12.24 7.83 12.59
CA GLU A 95 -11.30 8.82 12.07
C GLU A 95 -9.83 8.38 12.20
N MET A 96 -9.00 8.79 11.25
CA MET A 96 -7.56 8.57 11.29
C MET A 96 -6.92 9.61 12.23
N GLN A 97 -6.15 9.16 13.22
CA GLN A 97 -5.56 10.01 14.25
C GLN A 97 -4.10 9.65 14.51
N LEU A 98 -3.28 10.67 14.74
CA LEU A 98 -1.94 10.50 15.32
C LEU A 98 -2.09 10.41 16.84
N ARG A 99 -1.64 9.32 17.45
CA ARG A 99 -1.86 9.03 18.88
C ARG A 99 -0.55 8.66 19.55
N ARG A 100 -0.63 8.16 20.80
CA ARG A 100 0.52 7.61 21.57
C ARG A 100 1.59 8.65 21.92
N GLY A 101 1.21 9.93 21.97
CA GLY A 101 2.16 11.01 22.27
C GLY A 101 3.08 11.35 21.11
N PHE A 102 2.80 10.85 19.89
CA PHE A 102 3.51 11.30 18.70
C PHE A 102 3.12 12.73 18.35
N GLU A 103 4.09 13.50 17.89
CA GLU A 103 3.93 14.91 17.55
C GLU A 103 4.37 15.18 16.11
N VAL A 104 3.75 16.19 15.50
CA VAL A 104 4.16 16.75 14.21
C VAL A 104 4.73 18.14 14.46
N LYS A 105 5.98 18.37 14.08
CA LYS A 105 6.55 19.71 14.12
C LYS A 105 5.90 20.58 13.06
N PRO A 106 5.50 21.82 13.36
CA PRO A 106 4.92 22.73 12.39
C PRO A 106 5.81 22.87 11.15
N GLY A 107 5.24 22.71 9.96
CA GLY A 107 5.97 22.76 8.69
C GLY A 107 6.84 21.55 8.37
N ALA A 108 6.83 20.49 9.19
CA ALA A 108 7.56 19.27 8.90
C ALA A 108 7.06 18.63 7.59
N LYS A 109 8.00 18.31 6.69
CA LYS A 109 7.72 17.60 5.45
C LYS A 109 7.52 16.12 5.71
N ILE A 110 6.33 15.65 5.41
CA ILE A 110 5.87 14.29 5.75
C ILE A 110 5.66 13.48 4.48
N ILE A 111 6.22 12.27 4.46
CA ILE A 111 5.83 11.25 3.49
C ILE A 111 4.93 10.22 4.18
N ILE A 112 3.76 9.95 3.59
CA ILE A 112 2.90 8.87 4.07
C ILE A 112 3.42 7.56 3.49
N ALA A 113 3.43 6.48 4.29
CA ALA A 113 3.93 5.18 3.89
C ALA A 113 2.81 4.14 3.93
N GLU A 114 2.53 3.49 2.80
CA GLU A 114 1.48 2.47 2.67
C GLU A 114 2.04 1.19 2.06
N ASP A 115 1.38 0.08 2.29
CA ASP A 115 1.70 -1.16 1.60
C ASP A 115 1.11 -1.18 0.18
N VAL A 116 -0.16 -0.84 0.03
CA VAL A 116 -0.86 -0.74 -1.26
C VAL A 116 -1.77 0.50 -1.29
N VAL A 117 -1.62 1.32 -2.31
CA VAL A 117 -2.57 2.42 -2.58
C VAL A 117 -3.55 1.99 -3.66
N THR A 118 -4.86 2.04 -3.35
CA THR A 118 -5.95 1.73 -4.28
C THR A 118 -6.85 2.95 -4.50
N THR A 119 -7.81 3.17 -3.61
CA THR A 119 -8.66 4.37 -3.63
C THR A 119 -8.00 5.58 -2.97
N GLY A 120 -6.89 5.38 -2.28
CA GLY A 120 -6.22 6.41 -1.50
C GLY A 120 -6.98 6.88 -0.25
N LYS A 121 -8.08 6.21 0.13
CA LYS A 121 -8.92 6.66 1.26
C LYS A 121 -8.14 6.82 2.56
N SER A 122 -7.41 5.79 3.00
CA SER A 122 -6.58 5.84 4.22
C SER A 122 -5.50 6.92 4.12
N THR A 123 -4.87 7.03 2.96
CA THR A 123 -3.84 8.03 2.68
C THR A 123 -4.39 9.46 2.77
N ILE A 124 -5.56 9.73 2.17
CA ILE A 124 -6.21 11.04 2.20
C ILE A 124 -6.68 11.40 3.63
N GLU A 125 -7.23 10.44 4.37
CA GLU A 125 -7.62 10.64 5.76
C GLU A 125 -6.40 10.92 6.65
N THR A 126 -5.30 10.19 6.44
CA THR A 126 -4.03 10.42 7.15
C THR A 126 -3.45 11.80 6.82
N LYS A 127 -3.45 12.19 5.53
CA LYS A 127 -3.03 13.53 5.12
C LYS A 127 -3.80 14.61 5.89
N LYS A 128 -5.13 14.54 5.90
CA LYS A 128 -5.97 15.50 6.63
C LYS A 128 -5.63 15.60 8.11
N ALA A 129 -5.41 14.45 8.75
CA ALA A 129 -5.06 14.40 10.17
C ALA A 129 -3.69 15.05 10.46
N LEU A 130 -2.69 14.82 9.59
CA LEU A 130 -1.34 15.35 9.77
C LEU A 130 -1.26 16.86 9.45
N GLU A 131 -1.96 17.31 8.41
CA GLU A 131 -2.03 18.73 8.05
C GLU A 131 -2.79 19.55 9.10
N ALA A 132 -3.81 18.99 9.74
CA ALA A 132 -4.50 19.60 10.87
C ALA A 132 -3.57 19.81 12.09
N LEU A 133 -2.48 19.04 12.20
CA LEU A 133 -1.44 19.18 13.22
C LEU A 133 -0.30 20.12 12.77
N GLY A 134 -0.41 20.74 11.58
CA GLY A 134 0.57 21.70 11.05
C GLY A 134 1.70 21.07 10.23
N GLY A 135 1.60 19.80 9.86
CA GLY A 135 2.55 19.14 8.94
C GLY A 135 2.29 19.51 7.48
N GLU A 136 3.28 19.30 6.63
CA GLU A 136 3.21 19.40 5.17
C GLU A 136 3.33 18.00 4.55
N VAL A 137 2.22 17.42 4.07
CA VAL A 137 2.26 16.11 3.40
C VAL A 137 2.67 16.29 1.95
N ILE A 138 3.86 15.83 1.59
CA ILE A 138 4.47 15.99 0.27
C ILE A 138 4.21 14.83 -0.70
N GLY A 139 3.60 13.73 -0.22
CA GLY A 139 3.25 12.58 -1.06
C GLY A 139 3.06 11.30 -0.26
N VAL A 140 2.87 10.21 -1.00
CA VAL A 140 2.78 8.85 -0.45
C VAL A 140 3.80 7.93 -1.09
N ALA A 141 4.48 7.12 -0.27
CA ALA A 141 5.42 6.09 -0.66
C ALA A 141 4.79 4.71 -0.40
N CYS A 142 4.79 3.81 -1.37
CA CYS A 142 4.16 2.49 -1.22
C CYS A 142 4.91 1.37 -1.95
N ILE A 143 4.59 0.13 -1.60
CA ILE A 143 5.07 -1.03 -2.36
C ILE A 143 4.34 -1.10 -3.69
N ALA A 144 3.00 -1.05 -3.68
CA ALA A 144 2.20 -1.19 -4.89
C ALA A 144 1.22 -0.03 -5.07
N ASP A 145 1.32 0.65 -6.21
CA ASP A 145 0.33 1.60 -6.70
C ASP A 145 -0.67 0.86 -7.62
N ARG A 146 -1.93 0.87 -7.23
CA ARG A 146 -3.07 0.31 -7.99
C ARG A 146 -4.11 1.37 -8.30
N THR A 147 -3.74 2.64 -8.21
CA THR A 147 -4.67 3.73 -8.52
C THR A 147 -4.91 3.84 -10.02
N ASN A 148 -6.15 4.11 -10.38
CA ASN A 148 -6.57 4.47 -11.74
C ASN A 148 -7.12 5.90 -11.82
N HIS A 149 -6.90 6.71 -10.78
CA HIS A 149 -7.33 8.09 -10.67
C HIS A 149 -6.31 8.91 -9.86
N ASP A 150 -6.41 10.22 -9.94
CA ASP A 150 -5.58 11.12 -9.13
C ASP A 150 -6.11 11.16 -7.68
N ILE A 151 -5.22 10.93 -6.71
CA ILE A 151 -5.53 11.03 -5.28
C ILE A 151 -5.16 12.39 -4.68
N GLY A 152 -4.76 13.36 -5.51
CA GLY A 152 -4.42 14.72 -5.10
C GLY A 152 -3.05 14.85 -4.42
N MET A 153 -2.15 13.90 -4.63
CA MET A 153 -0.76 13.98 -4.18
C MET A 153 0.15 13.00 -4.97
N PRO A 154 1.47 13.27 -5.07
CA PRO A 154 2.42 12.36 -5.71
C PRO A 154 2.44 10.97 -5.06
N ILE A 155 2.56 9.93 -5.89
CA ILE A 155 2.73 8.54 -5.45
C ILE A 155 4.12 8.05 -5.88
N TYR A 156 4.91 7.60 -4.93
CA TYR A 156 6.22 6.99 -5.12
C TYR A 156 6.10 5.49 -4.82
N SER A 157 6.09 4.65 -5.83
CA SER A 157 5.84 3.23 -5.66
C SER A 157 7.00 2.37 -6.14
N ALA A 158 7.19 1.20 -5.50
CA ALA A 158 8.12 0.20 -5.99
C ALA A 158 7.61 -0.43 -7.29
N ILE A 159 6.29 -0.53 -7.43
CA ILE A 159 5.63 -1.02 -8.66
C ILE A 159 4.27 -0.34 -8.85
N LYS A 160 3.99 0.05 -10.09
CA LYS A 160 2.62 0.37 -10.52
C LYS A 160 2.00 -0.83 -11.19
N LEU A 161 0.82 -1.24 -10.72
CA LEU A 161 0.12 -2.43 -11.20
C LEU A 161 -1.20 -2.01 -11.83
N ASP A 162 -1.27 -2.18 -13.14
CA ASP A 162 -2.55 -2.18 -13.85
C ASP A 162 -3.21 -3.55 -13.66
N ILE A 163 -4.16 -3.60 -12.74
CA ILE A 163 -4.90 -4.83 -12.43
C ILE A 163 -6.26 -4.75 -13.07
N GLN A 164 -6.50 -5.66 -14.02
CA GLN A 164 -7.79 -5.79 -14.65
C GLN A 164 -8.83 -6.30 -13.65
N VAL A 165 -9.94 -5.58 -13.55
CA VAL A 165 -11.06 -5.91 -12.67
C VAL A 165 -12.31 -6.03 -13.53
N TYR A 166 -13.02 -7.15 -13.39
CA TYR A 166 -14.20 -7.48 -14.18
C TYR A 166 -15.42 -7.59 -13.27
N GLU A 167 -16.59 -7.24 -13.77
CA GLU A 167 -17.85 -7.64 -13.12
C GLU A 167 -17.99 -9.16 -13.17
N ALA A 168 -18.66 -9.77 -12.18
CA ALA A 168 -18.85 -11.22 -12.15
C ALA A 168 -19.62 -11.71 -13.40
N ASP A 169 -20.66 -10.94 -13.78
CA ASP A 169 -21.40 -11.14 -15.02
C ASP A 169 -20.61 -10.56 -16.20
N GLY A 170 -20.06 -11.42 -17.06
CA GLY A 170 -19.23 -11.03 -18.21
C GLY A 170 -17.74 -11.00 -17.92
N CYS A 171 -17.27 -11.75 -16.92
CA CYS A 171 -15.86 -11.95 -16.67
C CYS A 171 -15.24 -12.85 -17.74
N PRO A 172 -14.27 -12.39 -18.55
CA PRO A 172 -13.66 -13.18 -19.61
C PRO A 172 -12.91 -14.42 -19.08
N LEU A 173 -12.46 -14.41 -17.83
CA LEU A 173 -11.82 -15.57 -17.21
C LEU A 173 -12.83 -16.65 -16.82
N CYS A 174 -14.07 -16.26 -16.45
CA CYS A 174 -15.17 -17.20 -16.25
C CYS A 174 -15.62 -17.82 -17.58
N GLU A 175 -15.73 -17.01 -18.63
CA GLU A 175 -16.14 -17.46 -19.96
C GLU A 175 -15.12 -18.42 -20.58
N ALA A 176 -13.83 -18.19 -20.37
CA ALA A 176 -12.77 -19.08 -20.83
C ALA A 176 -12.77 -20.43 -20.08
N GLY A 177 -13.14 -20.45 -18.80
CA GLY A 177 -13.22 -21.67 -17.99
C GLY A 177 -11.89 -22.41 -17.78
N GLU A 178 -10.75 -21.75 -18.07
CA GLU A 178 -9.42 -22.37 -18.01
C GLU A 178 -8.78 -22.30 -16.61
N ILE A 179 -9.21 -21.35 -15.79
CA ILE A 179 -8.60 -21.07 -14.48
C ILE A 179 -9.72 -20.98 -13.43
N ASP A 180 -9.62 -21.80 -12.39
CA ASP A 180 -10.58 -21.80 -11.29
C ASP A 180 -10.61 -20.46 -10.57
N LEU A 181 -11.81 -20.01 -10.18
CA LEU A 181 -12.00 -18.81 -9.38
C LEU A 181 -11.57 -19.08 -7.94
N ILE A 182 -10.56 -18.33 -7.48
CA ILE A 182 -10.00 -18.44 -6.14
C ILE A 182 -10.28 -17.17 -5.35
N LYS A 183 -10.65 -17.30 -4.07
CA LYS A 183 -10.73 -16.18 -3.15
C LYS A 183 -9.45 -16.10 -2.31
N PRO A 184 -8.53 -15.19 -2.62
CA PRO A 184 -7.34 -15.00 -1.80
C PRO A 184 -7.63 -14.09 -0.60
N GLY A 185 -6.81 -14.19 0.45
CA GLY A 185 -6.79 -13.26 1.58
C GLY A 185 -7.38 -13.81 2.87
N SER A 186 -7.31 -12.99 3.92
CA SER A 186 -7.64 -13.35 5.30
C SER A 186 -9.10 -13.07 5.69
N ARG A 187 -9.94 -12.57 4.78
CA ARG A 187 -11.36 -12.32 5.06
C ARG A 187 -12.18 -13.54 4.66
N GLU A 188 -12.76 -14.22 5.67
CA GLU A 188 -13.72 -15.29 5.43
C GLU A 188 -14.95 -14.79 4.66
N PHE A 189 -15.54 -15.68 3.87
CA PHE A 189 -16.82 -15.47 3.20
C PHE A 189 -17.89 -15.29 4.30
N LYS A 190 -18.52 -14.12 4.40
CA LYS A 190 -19.90 -14.11 4.84
C LYS A 190 -20.69 -14.67 3.67
N GLU A 191 -21.16 -15.90 3.82
CA GLU A 191 -22.09 -16.50 2.88
C GLU A 191 -23.22 -15.49 2.63
N LEU A 192 -23.32 -15.05 1.38
CA LEU A 192 -24.52 -14.39 0.90
C LEU A 192 -25.57 -15.49 0.97
N GLY A 193 -26.43 -15.43 2.01
CA GLY A 193 -27.55 -16.34 2.15
C GLY A 193 -28.38 -16.30 0.86
N MET A 194 -28.47 -17.46 0.23
CA MET A 194 -29.51 -17.76 -0.73
C MET A 194 -30.80 -18.01 0.03
#